data_57db44676a030237f3fe491051677ab0
#
_entry.id   57db44676a030237f3fe491051677ab0
#
_cell.length_a   1.000
_cell.length_b   1.000
_cell.length_c   1.000
_cell.angle_alpha   90.00
_cell.angle_beta   90.00
_cell.angle_gamma   90.00
#
_symmetry.space_group_name_H-M   'P 1'
#
loop_
_entity.id
_entity.type
_entity.pdbx_description
1 polymer ?
#
loop_
_entity_poly.entity_id
_entity_poly.type
_entity_poly.pdbx_seq_one_letter_code
_entity_poly.pdbx_strand_id
1 'polypeptide(L)'
;DAKFGKKTVRQTPSLEEETLGVVLFNKTIDSKKTTKEILEYNNKTNLQNKKLQEMFLNYNNKYEIIEEREDTRYYFTKGIKYMFTIIFSRKDLIEKYLNIKIEQEFPKTPGYFVLLQHTFSKNVLLKKKPKMYLQWENALQDFITNH
;
A
#
# COMPACT_ATOMS: atom_id res chain seq x y z
N ASP A 1 -7.93 10.10 -7.85
CA ASP A 1 -7.15 9.62 -8.96
C ASP A 1 -7.09 8.11 -9.06
N ALA A 2 -6.57 7.62 -10.17
CA ALA A 2 -6.50 6.18 -10.46
C ALA A 2 -5.80 5.37 -9.37
N LYS A 3 -4.84 5.97 -8.68
CA LYS A 3 -4.06 5.33 -7.60
C LYS A 3 -4.92 4.84 -6.44
N PHE A 4 -5.98 5.59 -6.10
CA PHE A 4 -6.85 5.28 -4.96
C PHE A 4 -8.17 4.63 -5.36
N GLY A 5 -8.35 4.38 -6.67
CA GLY A 5 -9.59 3.86 -7.17
C GLY A 5 -10.69 4.91 -7.23
N LYS A 6 -11.89 4.48 -7.54
CA LYS A 6 -13.03 5.38 -7.76
C LYS A 6 -13.83 5.68 -6.50
N LYS A 7 -13.78 4.79 -5.52
CA LYS A 7 -14.52 4.95 -4.27
C LYS A 7 -13.97 4.11 -3.15
N THR A 8 -14.33 4.47 -1.93
CA THR A 8 -14.08 3.69 -0.73
C THR A 8 -15.32 2.86 -0.42
N VAL A 9 -15.11 1.59 -0.13
CA VAL A 9 -16.17 0.63 0.16
C VAL A 9 -15.96 0.06 1.56
N ARG A 10 -17.02 0.02 2.37
CA ARG A 10 -16.98 -0.62 3.69
C ARG A 10 -17.18 -2.12 3.54
N GLN A 11 -16.08 -2.82 3.34
CA GLN A 11 -16.07 -4.25 3.16
C GLN A 11 -14.85 -4.87 3.82
N THR A 12 -15.04 -6.03 4.44
CA THR A 12 -13.93 -6.83 4.95
C THR A 12 -13.48 -7.79 3.87
N PRO A 13 -12.24 -7.71 3.40
CA PRO A 13 -11.74 -8.67 2.41
C PRO A 13 -11.56 -10.04 3.04
N SER A 14 -11.82 -11.09 2.25
CA SER A 14 -11.65 -12.50 2.65
C SER A 14 -10.19 -12.94 2.48
N LEU A 15 -9.29 -12.37 3.26
CA LEU A 15 -7.85 -12.60 3.12
C LEU A 15 -7.43 -14.04 3.41
N GLU A 16 -8.20 -14.78 4.19
CA GLU A 16 -7.91 -16.19 4.50
C GLU A 16 -8.12 -17.10 3.29
N GLU A 17 -9.02 -16.71 2.39
CA GLU A 17 -9.41 -17.53 1.23
C GLU A 17 -8.75 -17.07 -0.06
N GLU A 18 -8.18 -15.87 -0.08
CA GLU A 18 -7.71 -15.23 -1.29
C GLU A 18 -6.21 -14.93 -1.23
N THR A 19 -5.57 -14.95 -2.38
CA THR A 19 -4.17 -14.53 -2.49
C THR A 19 -4.09 -13.00 -2.47
N LEU A 20 -3.30 -12.47 -1.55
CA LEU A 20 -3.04 -11.04 -1.45
C LEU A 20 -1.88 -10.64 -2.35
N GLY A 21 -2.08 -9.65 -3.20
CA GLY A 21 -0.98 -9.04 -3.96
C GLY A 21 -0.29 -8.00 -3.08
N VAL A 22 0.98 -8.19 -2.82
CA VAL A 22 1.78 -7.26 -2.02
C VAL A 22 2.56 -6.36 -2.95
N VAL A 23 2.20 -5.07 -2.99
CA VAL A 23 2.80 -4.11 -3.91
C VAL A 23 4.10 -3.57 -3.33
N LEU A 24 5.19 -3.69 -4.08
CA LEU A 24 6.49 -3.17 -3.69
C LEU A 24 6.53 -1.65 -3.76
N PHE A 25 7.44 -1.05 -3.00
CA PHE A 25 7.75 0.37 -3.13
C PHE A 25 8.34 0.65 -4.51
N ASN A 26 7.95 1.78 -5.11
CA ASN A 26 8.37 2.13 -6.44
C ASN A 26 9.75 2.79 -6.47
N LYS A 27 10.54 2.39 -7.45
CA LYS A 27 11.76 3.09 -7.82
C LYS A 27 11.40 4.38 -8.57
N THR A 28 12.32 5.33 -8.59
CA THR A 28 12.12 6.58 -9.32
C THR A 28 12.94 6.60 -10.61
N ILE A 29 12.39 7.31 -11.60
CA ILE A 29 13.09 7.70 -12.84
C ILE A 29 12.94 9.21 -13.04
N ASP A 30 12.78 9.97 -11.97
CA ASP A 30 12.52 11.41 -12.02
C ASP A 30 13.63 12.14 -12.76
N SER A 31 13.30 12.72 -13.92
CA SER A 31 14.24 13.44 -14.79
C SER A 31 14.79 14.72 -14.16
N LYS A 32 14.17 15.22 -13.08
CA LYS A 32 14.63 16.40 -12.36
C LYS A 32 15.75 16.08 -11.37
N LYS A 33 16.02 14.80 -11.15
CA LYS A 33 17.08 14.34 -10.24
C LYS A 33 18.34 13.96 -11.02
N THR A 34 19.50 14.11 -10.39
CA THR A 34 20.76 13.65 -10.97
C THR A 34 20.81 12.13 -11.01
N THR A 35 21.68 11.57 -11.84
CA THR A 35 21.90 10.12 -11.91
C THR A 35 22.29 9.55 -10.54
N LYS A 36 23.13 10.28 -9.80
CA LYS A 36 23.56 9.89 -8.45
C LYS A 36 22.37 9.83 -7.48
N GLU A 37 21.49 10.83 -7.51
CA GLU A 37 20.30 10.89 -6.66
C GLU A 37 19.32 9.76 -6.97
N ILE A 38 19.10 9.48 -8.24
CA ILE A 38 18.25 8.37 -8.69
C ILE A 38 18.82 7.05 -8.20
N LEU A 39 20.11 6.84 -8.35
CA LEU A 39 20.78 5.61 -7.92
C LEU A 39 20.68 5.40 -6.41
N GLU A 40 20.94 6.44 -5.63
CA GLU A 40 20.82 6.40 -4.17
C GLU A 40 19.38 6.09 -3.72
N TYR A 41 18.41 6.77 -4.32
CA TYR A 41 16.99 6.54 -4.02
C TYR A 41 16.59 5.09 -4.35
N ASN A 42 16.97 4.61 -5.53
CA ASN A 42 16.59 3.27 -5.97
C ASN A 42 17.28 2.18 -5.15
N ASN A 43 18.52 2.41 -4.71
CA ASN A 43 19.21 1.48 -3.81
C ASN A 43 18.52 1.41 -2.45
N LYS A 44 18.09 2.55 -1.92
CA LYS A 44 17.30 2.61 -0.67
C LYS A 44 15.97 1.88 -0.83
N THR A 45 15.29 2.08 -1.94
CA THR A 45 14.02 1.42 -2.25
C THR A 45 14.20 -0.10 -2.36
N ASN A 46 15.30 -0.57 -2.98
CA ASN A 46 15.61 -1.99 -3.05
C ASN A 46 15.78 -2.61 -1.66
N LEU A 47 16.45 -1.91 -0.74
CA LEU A 47 16.62 -2.36 0.63
C LEU A 47 15.29 -2.41 1.39
N GLN A 48 14.45 -1.39 1.20
CA GLN A 48 13.10 -1.37 1.78
C GLN A 48 12.26 -2.53 1.27
N ASN A 49 12.30 -2.80 -0.04
CA ASN A 49 11.54 -3.90 -0.63
C ASN A 49 12.03 -5.25 -0.14
N LYS A 50 13.33 -5.41 0.05
CA LYS A 50 13.89 -6.63 0.63
C LYS A 50 13.37 -6.85 2.05
N LYS A 51 13.39 -5.81 2.87
CA LYS A 51 12.88 -5.87 4.24
C LYS A 51 11.37 -6.15 4.29
N LEU A 52 10.60 -5.53 3.39
CA LEU A 52 9.16 -5.77 3.28
C LEU A 52 8.88 -7.25 2.97
N GLN A 53 9.59 -7.82 2.02
CA GLN A 53 9.44 -9.23 1.66
C GLN A 53 9.83 -10.16 2.82
N GLU A 54 10.90 -9.85 3.55
CA GLU A 54 11.31 -10.62 4.72
C GLU A 54 10.24 -10.58 5.81
N MET A 55 9.65 -9.41 6.07
CA MET A 55 8.58 -9.27 7.07
C MET A 55 7.32 -10.04 6.67
N PHE A 56 6.97 -10.07 5.37
CA PHE A 56 5.81 -10.81 4.89
C PHE A 56 5.92 -12.33 5.06
N LEU A 57 7.11 -12.85 5.31
CA LEU A 57 7.27 -14.28 5.66
C LEU A 57 6.49 -14.67 6.93
N ASN A 58 6.14 -13.69 7.75
CA ASN A 58 5.34 -13.91 8.97
C ASN A 58 3.82 -13.80 8.71
N TYR A 59 3.40 -13.51 7.50
CA TYR A 59 1.99 -13.45 7.14
C TYR A 59 1.43 -14.86 6.98
N ASN A 60 0.28 -15.13 7.58
CA ASN A 60 -0.27 -16.49 7.69
C ASN A 60 -1.03 -16.97 6.45
N ASN A 61 -1.43 -16.06 5.58
CA ASN A 61 -2.25 -16.39 4.42
C ASN A 61 -1.43 -16.35 3.14
N LYS A 62 -2.04 -16.71 2.02
CA LYS A 62 -1.35 -16.71 0.72
C LYS A 62 -1.12 -15.29 0.23
N TYR A 63 0.06 -15.03 -0.28
CA TYR A 63 0.39 -13.76 -0.91
C TYR A 63 1.35 -13.94 -2.08
N GLU A 64 1.38 -12.96 -2.95
CA GLU A 64 2.36 -12.84 -4.02
C GLU A 64 2.90 -11.42 -4.05
N ILE A 65 4.20 -11.31 -4.29
CA ILE A 65 4.84 -10.01 -4.49
C ILE A 65 4.52 -9.55 -5.91
N ILE A 66 3.99 -8.33 -6.03
CA ILE A 66 3.61 -7.76 -7.32
C ILE A 66 4.21 -6.36 -7.47
N GLU A 67 4.38 -5.96 -8.71
CA GLU A 67 4.79 -4.60 -9.04
C GLU A 67 3.56 -3.73 -9.29
N GLU A 68 3.66 -2.44 -8.99
CA GLU A 68 2.59 -1.49 -9.31
C GLU A 68 2.44 -1.39 -10.83
N ARG A 69 1.20 -1.55 -11.30
CA ARG A 69 0.85 -1.41 -12.71
C ARG A 69 -0.31 -0.46 -12.85
N GLU A 70 -0.36 0.25 -13.97
CA GLU A 70 -1.49 1.10 -14.30
C GLU A 70 -2.78 0.29 -14.44
N ASP A 71 -2.71 -0.87 -15.11
CA ASP A 71 -3.85 -1.78 -15.24
C ASP A 71 -3.71 -2.98 -14.30
N THR A 72 -4.34 -2.87 -13.14
CA THR A 72 -4.32 -3.91 -12.11
C THR A 72 -5.23 -5.09 -12.40
N ARG A 73 -6.10 -4.99 -13.42
CA ARG A 73 -6.96 -6.11 -13.84
C ARG A 73 -6.14 -7.31 -14.29
N TYR A 74 -4.91 -7.08 -14.74
CA TYR A 74 -3.97 -8.15 -15.04
C TYR A 74 -3.81 -9.11 -13.86
N TYR A 75 -3.65 -8.58 -12.64
CA TYR A 75 -3.50 -9.41 -11.45
C TYR A 75 -4.78 -10.13 -11.07
N PHE A 76 -5.92 -9.51 -11.30
CA PHE A 76 -7.21 -10.17 -11.09
C PHE A 76 -7.35 -11.42 -11.96
N THR A 77 -6.92 -11.37 -13.23
CA THR A 77 -6.92 -12.53 -14.12
C THR A 77 -5.97 -13.64 -13.66
N LYS A 78 -5.00 -13.32 -12.81
CA LYS A 78 -4.07 -14.29 -12.20
C LYS A 78 -4.57 -14.84 -10.86
N GLY A 79 -5.79 -14.51 -10.46
CA GLY A 79 -6.37 -14.97 -9.21
C GLY A 79 -6.03 -14.12 -8.00
N ILE A 80 -5.42 -12.94 -8.19
CA ILE A 80 -5.10 -12.01 -7.12
C ILE A 80 -6.24 -10.99 -7.01
N LYS A 81 -7.09 -11.16 -6.03
CA LYS A 81 -8.31 -10.37 -5.87
C LYS A 81 -8.11 -9.07 -5.12
N TYR A 82 -7.17 -9.04 -4.19
CA TYR A 82 -6.89 -7.90 -3.33
C TYR A 82 -5.42 -7.49 -3.42
N MET A 83 -5.18 -6.18 -3.25
CA MET A 83 -3.83 -5.61 -3.21
C MET A 83 -3.58 -4.92 -1.88
N PHE A 84 -2.41 -5.15 -1.33
CA PHE A 84 -1.87 -4.45 -0.18
C PHE A 84 -0.84 -3.43 -0.66
N THR A 85 -1.01 -2.17 -0.27
CA THR A 85 -0.07 -1.09 -0.62
C THR A 85 0.20 -0.24 0.61
N ILE A 86 1.46 0.11 0.82
CA ILE A 86 1.84 1.11 1.80
C ILE A 86 2.11 2.40 1.05
N ILE A 87 1.42 3.47 1.41
CA ILE A 87 1.61 4.78 0.79
C ILE A 87 2.14 5.78 1.80
N PHE A 88 2.94 6.73 1.31
CA PHE A 88 3.45 7.84 2.08
C PHE A 88 2.73 9.10 1.63
N SER A 89 1.98 9.73 2.53
CA SER A 89 1.17 10.89 2.19
C SER A 89 0.84 11.73 3.41
N ARG A 90 0.43 12.97 3.15
CA ARG A 90 -0.16 13.81 4.19
C ARG A 90 -1.56 13.31 4.53
N LYS A 91 -1.92 13.47 5.80
CA LYS A 91 -3.22 13.07 6.33
C LYS A 91 -4.39 13.71 5.54
N ASP A 92 -4.29 15.00 5.24
CA ASP A 92 -5.37 15.72 4.55
C ASP A 92 -5.63 15.20 3.14
N LEU A 93 -4.59 14.76 2.43
CA LEU A 93 -4.74 14.16 1.11
C LEU A 93 -5.44 12.80 1.19
N ILE A 94 -5.10 11.98 2.18
CA ILE A 94 -5.75 10.69 2.39
C ILE A 94 -7.22 10.89 2.76
N GLU A 95 -7.52 11.85 3.65
CA GLU A 95 -8.89 12.16 4.03
C GLU A 95 -9.72 12.58 2.81
N LYS A 96 -9.14 13.39 1.93
CA LYS A 96 -9.80 13.84 0.71
C LYS A 96 -10.09 12.67 -0.24
N TYR A 97 -9.10 11.82 -0.50
CA TYR A 97 -9.26 10.71 -1.44
C TYR A 97 -10.21 9.63 -0.94
N LEU A 98 -10.19 9.35 0.35
CA LEU A 98 -11.04 8.31 0.94
C LEU A 98 -12.39 8.84 1.41
N ASN A 99 -12.59 10.16 1.39
CA ASN A 99 -13.79 10.82 1.90
C ASN A 99 -14.10 10.42 3.34
N ILE A 100 -13.09 10.47 4.19
CA ILE A 100 -13.18 10.14 5.62
C ILE A 100 -12.41 11.18 6.43
N LYS A 101 -12.60 11.16 7.76
CA LYS A 101 -11.82 11.97 8.70
C LYS A 101 -10.95 11.06 9.54
N ILE A 102 -9.65 11.38 9.61
CA ILE A 102 -8.67 10.63 10.41
C ILE A 102 -8.39 11.41 11.70
N GLU A 103 -8.76 10.84 12.83
CA GLU A 103 -8.58 11.47 14.15
C GLU A 103 -7.21 11.11 14.72
N GLN A 104 -6.17 11.81 14.26
CA GLN A 104 -4.81 11.65 14.79
C GLN A 104 -4.13 13.01 14.91
N GLU A 105 -3.24 13.14 15.90
CA GLU A 105 -2.60 14.40 16.28
C GLU A 105 -1.44 14.85 15.39
N PHE A 106 -1.21 14.22 14.24
CA PHE A 106 -0.10 14.58 13.37
C PHE A 106 -0.57 15.22 12.06
N PRO A 107 -1.31 16.36 12.09
CA PRO A 107 -2.04 16.84 10.91
C PRO A 107 -1.17 17.36 9.77
N LYS A 108 0.06 17.79 10.06
CA LYS A 108 0.95 18.41 9.07
C LYS A 108 2.11 17.54 8.63
N THR A 109 2.40 16.48 9.35
CA THR A 109 3.51 15.58 9.05
C THR A 109 3.00 14.45 8.17
N PRO A 110 3.63 14.21 7.00
CA PRO A 110 3.28 13.04 6.19
C PRO A 110 3.63 11.75 6.93
N GLY A 111 2.88 10.72 6.65
CA GLY A 111 3.07 9.42 7.27
C GLY A 111 2.70 8.29 6.33
N TYR A 112 2.80 7.09 6.86
CA TYR A 112 2.53 5.87 6.09
C TYR A 112 1.14 5.35 6.40
N PHE A 113 0.43 4.95 5.36
CA PHE A 113 -0.90 4.37 5.45
C PHE A 113 -0.92 3.04 4.71
N VAL A 114 -1.64 2.06 5.26
CA VAL A 114 -1.91 0.80 4.58
C VAL A 114 -3.24 0.93 3.85
N LEU A 115 -3.24 0.58 2.58
CA LEU A 115 -4.45 0.49 1.78
C LEU A 115 -4.65 -0.93 1.29
N LEU A 116 -5.87 -1.44 1.45
CA LEU A 116 -6.32 -2.66 0.78
C LEU A 116 -7.26 -2.24 -0.33
N GLN A 117 -7.03 -2.74 -1.54
CA GLN A 117 -7.82 -2.41 -2.71
C GLN A 117 -8.24 -3.68 -3.44
N HIS A 118 -9.41 -3.62 -4.08
CA HIS A 118 -9.82 -4.66 -5.01
C HIS A 118 -9.04 -4.48 -6.31
N THR A 119 -8.41 -5.53 -6.81
CA THR A 119 -7.51 -5.44 -7.99
C THR A 119 -8.24 -5.03 -9.27
N PHE A 120 -9.48 -5.44 -9.43
CA PHE A 120 -10.25 -5.12 -10.64
C PHE A 120 -10.75 -3.68 -10.65
N SER A 121 -11.44 -3.27 -9.59
CA SER A 121 -12.07 -1.94 -9.49
C SER A 121 -11.16 -0.86 -8.94
N LYS A 122 -10.08 -1.24 -8.25
CA LYS A 122 -9.22 -0.38 -7.43
C LYS A 122 -9.96 0.30 -6.28
N ASN A 123 -11.17 -0.12 -5.97
CA ASN A 123 -11.89 0.41 -4.83
C ASN A 123 -11.13 0.12 -3.54
N VAL A 124 -11.01 1.12 -2.67
CA VAL A 124 -10.36 0.98 -1.37
C VAL A 124 -11.34 0.34 -0.41
N LEU A 125 -10.90 -0.73 0.25
CA LEU A 125 -11.71 -1.50 1.18
C LEU A 125 -11.39 -1.05 2.60
N LEU A 126 -12.36 -0.45 3.28
CA LEU A 126 -12.18 0.02 4.65
C LEU A 126 -13.26 -0.55 5.56
N LYS A 127 -12.85 -1.43 6.47
CA LYS A 127 -13.69 -1.81 7.61
C LYS A 127 -13.58 -0.78 8.73
N LYS A 128 -12.38 -0.27 8.94
CA LYS A 128 -12.06 0.72 9.97
C LYS A 128 -11.36 1.91 9.32
N LYS A 129 -11.36 3.06 9.99
CA LYS A 129 -10.60 4.22 9.52
C LYS A 129 -9.12 3.88 9.45
N PRO A 130 -8.41 4.30 8.39
CA PRO A 130 -6.98 4.03 8.28
C PRO A 130 -6.22 4.76 9.38
N LYS A 131 -5.16 4.13 9.84
CA LYS A 131 -4.26 4.69 10.83
C LYS A 131 -2.99 5.18 10.13
N MET A 132 -2.49 6.34 10.55
CA MET A 132 -1.22 6.86 10.09
C MET A 132 -0.08 6.33 10.96
N TYR A 133 1.03 5.95 10.34
CA TYR A 133 2.24 5.50 11.02
C TYR A 133 3.40 6.41 10.62
N LEU A 134 4.29 6.68 11.56
CA LEU A 134 5.49 7.45 11.29
C LEU A 134 6.56 6.60 10.57
N GLN A 135 6.49 5.28 10.74
CA GLN A 135 7.41 4.35 10.10
C GLN A 135 6.63 3.24 9.40
N TRP A 136 7.03 2.94 8.17
CA TRP A 136 6.31 1.95 7.36
C TRP A 136 6.39 0.53 7.95
N GLU A 137 7.47 0.22 8.67
CA GLU A 137 7.65 -1.09 9.30
C GLU A 137 6.56 -1.35 10.35
N ASN A 138 6.18 -0.31 11.09
CA ASN A 138 5.11 -0.43 12.08
C ASN A 138 3.75 -0.62 11.42
N ALA A 139 3.51 0.03 10.29
CA ALA A 139 2.30 -0.16 9.51
C ALA A 139 2.18 -1.62 9.03
N LEU A 140 3.27 -2.15 8.51
CA LEU A 140 3.32 -3.54 8.03
C LEU A 140 3.17 -4.53 9.17
N GLN A 141 3.85 -4.32 10.29
CA GLN A 141 3.78 -5.22 11.44
C GLN A 141 2.37 -5.30 12.01
N ASP A 142 1.68 -4.16 12.12
CA ASP A 142 0.29 -4.15 12.58
C ASP A 142 -0.63 -4.92 11.62
N PHE A 143 -0.42 -4.76 10.31
CA PHE A 143 -1.19 -5.49 9.32
C PHE A 143 -0.99 -7.00 9.47
N ILE A 144 0.26 -7.45 9.55
CA ILE A 144 0.59 -8.87 9.67
C ILE A 144 0.05 -9.46 10.97
N THR A 145 0.16 -8.72 12.08
CA THR A 145 -0.32 -9.17 13.39
C THR A 145 -1.85 -9.34 13.41
N ASN A 146 -2.59 -8.49 12.68
CA ASN A 146 -4.05 -8.49 12.69
C ASN A 146 -4.67 -9.36 11.58
N HIS A 147 -3.89 -9.94 10.75
CA HIS A 147 -4.33 -10.77 9.64
C HIS A 147 -3.49 -12.03 9.50
#